data_ced40d1d869d4bd4efc3a1c968928dd5
#
_entry.id   ced40d1d869d4bd4efc3a1c968928dd5
#
_cell.length_a   1.000
_cell.length_b   1.000
_cell.length_c   1.000
_cell.angle_alpha   90.00
_cell.angle_beta   90.00
_cell.angle_gamma   90.00
#
_symmetry.space_group_name_H-M   'P 1'
#
loop_
_entity.id
_entity.type
_entity.pdbx_description
1 polymer ?
#
loop_
_entity_poly.entity_id
_entity_poly.type
_entity_poly.pdbx_seq_one_letter_code
_entity_poly.pdbx_strand_id
1 'polypeptide(L)'
;EGGDIIVIGARPAVGKSAFVTQILTNMGIQGKRVLLYNLEMTNKQMYERLVSRQSGIMMNRIRQGKAFLGDEKERFQKANTELKRLDVWISSGVKSVGEIRRECQHMGADCIIIDYLQFIKAERHYANRASEVGDISKAIKSLAMELNRPIIVLSQLNRASEGRQTKEPTMSELRESGDIEQDASVVMLLWNLSEENERYKGVKVEKNRQGKTAKFQMEFVGEEMSFKEVEGKDFDFKPAKEKTPFD
;
A
#
# COMPACT_ATOMS: atom_id res chain seq x y z
N GLU A 1 16.64 2.80 1.72
CA GLU A 1 17.96 2.18 1.52
C GLU A 1 17.88 0.67 1.68
N GLY A 2 18.98 -0.05 1.38
CA GLY A 2 19.04 -1.48 1.61
C GLY A 2 18.87 -1.84 3.07
N GLY A 3 18.11 -2.91 3.38
CA GLY A 3 17.82 -3.33 4.74
C GLY A 3 16.71 -2.55 5.46
N ASP A 4 16.10 -1.55 4.81
CA ASP A 4 15.01 -0.78 5.38
C ASP A 4 13.66 -1.47 5.24
N ILE A 5 12.83 -1.32 6.28
CA ILE A 5 11.40 -1.66 6.23
C ILE A 5 10.59 -0.38 6.19
N ILE A 6 9.74 -0.25 5.17
CA ILE A 6 8.78 0.82 5.01
C ILE A 6 7.39 0.24 5.28
N VAL A 7 6.72 0.68 6.34
CA VAL A 7 5.37 0.26 6.68
C VAL A 7 4.36 1.28 6.16
N ILE A 8 3.35 0.82 5.41
CA ILE A 8 2.23 1.64 4.97
C ILE A 8 0.97 1.13 5.66
N GLY A 9 0.51 1.90 6.65
CA GLY A 9 -0.69 1.60 7.43
C GLY A 9 -1.91 2.33 6.85
N ALA A 10 -3.02 1.60 6.69
CA ALA A 10 -4.30 2.19 6.34
C ALA A 10 -5.45 1.33 6.86
N ARG A 11 -6.63 1.93 7.02
CA ARG A 11 -7.87 1.20 7.23
C ARG A 11 -8.35 0.51 5.95
N PRO A 12 -9.23 -0.48 6.07
CA PRO A 12 -9.89 -1.05 4.90
C PRO A 12 -10.53 0.03 4.03
N ALA A 13 -10.56 -0.19 2.71
CA ALA A 13 -11.17 0.69 1.72
C ALA A 13 -10.57 2.09 1.53
N VAL A 14 -9.55 2.48 2.28
CA VAL A 14 -8.89 3.81 2.14
C VAL A 14 -8.11 3.96 0.82
N GLY A 15 -7.76 2.85 0.16
CA GLY A 15 -6.99 2.88 -1.09
C GLY A 15 -5.54 2.38 -0.95
N LYS A 16 -5.20 1.70 0.14
CA LYS A 16 -3.86 1.17 0.43
C LYS A 16 -3.26 0.40 -0.75
N SER A 17 -3.96 -0.59 -1.30
CA SER A 17 -3.47 -1.40 -2.42
C SER A 17 -3.35 -0.59 -3.72
N ALA A 18 -4.23 0.41 -3.95
CA ALA A 18 -4.09 1.33 -5.09
C ALA A 18 -2.83 2.20 -4.96
N PHE A 19 -2.55 2.71 -3.76
CA PHE A 19 -1.34 3.48 -3.47
C PHE A 19 -0.07 2.68 -3.75
N VAL A 20 -0.04 1.43 -3.30
CA VAL A 20 1.08 0.52 -3.56
C VAL A 20 1.19 0.13 -5.03
N THR A 21 0.09 -0.09 -5.72
CA THR A 21 0.08 -0.32 -7.17
C THR A 21 0.74 0.85 -7.92
N GLN A 22 0.51 2.07 -7.45
CA GLN A 22 1.17 3.26 -8.00
C GLN A 22 2.67 3.28 -7.72
N ILE A 23 3.10 2.97 -6.51
CA ILE A 23 4.53 2.87 -6.17
C ILE A 23 5.20 1.80 -7.05
N LEU A 24 4.59 0.62 -7.14
CA LEU A 24 5.06 -0.49 -7.95
C LEU A 24 5.29 -0.09 -9.42
N THR A 25 4.28 0.53 -10.05
CA THR A 25 4.39 0.96 -11.45
C THR A 25 5.40 2.08 -11.64
N ASN A 26 5.47 3.06 -10.73
CA ASN A 26 6.44 4.15 -10.80
C ASN A 26 7.88 3.64 -10.69
N MET A 27 8.13 2.67 -9.80
CA MET A 27 9.44 2.02 -9.70
C MET A 27 9.78 1.22 -10.95
N GLY A 28 8.83 0.46 -11.51
CA GLY A 28 9.00 -0.27 -12.75
C GLY A 28 9.32 0.65 -13.94
N ILE A 29 8.66 1.80 -14.06
CA ILE A 29 8.95 2.83 -15.08
C ILE A 29 10.38 3.38 -14.92
N GLN A 30 10.90 3.46 -13.70
CA GLN A 30 12.30 3.84 -13.41
C GLN A 30 13.30 2.69 -13.65
N GLY A 31 12.86 1.57 -14.22
CA GLY A 31 13.71 0.42 -14.51
C GLY A 31 14.09 -0.42 -13.30
N LYS A 32 13.36 -0.31 -12.20
CA LYS A 32 13.58 -1.12 -11.01
C LYS A 32 12.84 -2.44 -11.11
N ARG A 33 13.52 -3.53 -10.71
CA ARG A 33 12.88 -4.83 -10.51
C ARG A 33 12.13 -4.87 -9.20
N VAL A 34 10.82 -5.04 -9.25
CA VAL A 34 9.97 -5.04 -8.05
C VAL A 34 9.19 -6.35 -7.96
N LEU A 35 9.27 -7.00 -6.79
CA LEU A 35 8.46 -8.17 -6.46
C LEU A 35 7.31 -7.75 -5.54
N LEU A 36 6.08 -7.99 -5.98
CA LEU A 36 4.88 -7.80 -5.17
C LEU A 36 4.31 -9.16 -4.74
N TYR A 37 4.32 -9.40 -3.44
CA TYR A 37 3.57 -10.49 -2.81
C TYR A 37 2.18 -9.99 -2.44
N ASN A 38 1.23 -10.28 -3.32
CA ASN A 38 -0.18 -9.92 -3.14
C ASN A 38 -0.91 -11.10 -2.48
N LEU A 39 -1.07 -11.06 -1.18
CA LEU A 39 -1.61 -12.16 -0.38
C LEU A 39 -3.14 -12.08 -0.22
N GLU A 40 -3.75 -10.94 -0.56
CA GLU A 40 -5.19 -10.69 -0.38
C GLU A 40 -6.00 -10.87 -1.67
N MET A 41 -5.42 -10.50 -2.82
CA MET A 41 -6.16 -10.42 -4.07
C MET A 41 -5.65 -11.43 -5.11
N THR A 42 -6.51 -11.75 -6.08
CA THR A 42 -6.11 -12.57 -7.23
C THR A 42 -5.24 -11.79 -8.23
N ASN A 43 -4.43 -12.50 -9.01
CA ASN A 43 -3.65 -11.88 -10.10
C ASN A 43 -4.53 -11.12 -11.09
N LYS A 44 -5.75 -11.62 -11.36
CA LYS A 44 -6.73 -10.95 -12.22
C LYS A 44 -7.12 -9.58 -11.66
N GLN A 45 -7.48 -9.52 -10.38
CA GLN A 45 -7.86 -8.25 -9.72
C GLN A 45 -6.70 -7.25 -9.70
N MET A 46 -5.48 -7.73 -9.52
CA MET A 46 -4.29 -6.87 -9.56
C MET A 46 -4.03 -6.35 -10.98
N TYR A 47 -4.14 -7.21 -11.99
CA TYR A 47 -4.02 -6.81 -13.38
C TYR A 47 -5.07 -5.75 -13.77
N GLU A 48 -6.34 -5.93 -13.39
CA GLU A 48 -7.42 -4.97 -13.63
C GLU A 48 -7.07 -3.59 -13.06
N ARG A 49 -6.50 -3.53 -11.85
CA ARG A 49 -6.04 -2.27 -11.21
C ARG A 49 -4.88 -1.62 -11.96
N LEU A 50 -3.88 -2.41 -12.33
CA LEU A 50 -2.72 -1.93 -13.08
C LEU A 50 -3.13 -1.33 -14.42
N VAL A 51 -3.99 -2.04 -15.16
CA VAL A 51 -4.47 -1.57 -16.48
C VAL A 51 -5.36 -0.35 -16.33
N SER A 52 -6.28 -0.31 -15.34
CA SER A 52 -7.12 0.85 -15.06
C SER A 52 -6.25 2.09 -14.82
N ARG A 53 -5.27 1.95 -13.92
CA ARG A 53 -4.35 3.03 -13.60
C ARG A 53 -3.55 3.51 -14.81
N GLN A 54 -3.00 2.59 -15.60
CA GLN A 54 -2.11 2.93 -16.72
C GLN A 54 -2.89 3.48 -17.94
N SER A 55 -4.13 3.03 -18.14
CA SER A 55 -4.96 3.44 -19.28
C SER A 55 -5.89 4.62 -18.98
N GLY A 56 -6.15 4.94 -17.69
CA GLY A 56 -7.20 5.88 -17.29
C GLY A 56 -8.62 5.38 -17.64
N ILE A 57 -8.79 4.07 -17.84
CA ILE A 57 -10.12 3.48 -18.07
C ILE A 57 -10.69 3.05 -16.72
N MET A 58 -11.94 3.41 -16.47
CA MET A 58 -12.63 3.03 -15.23
C MET A 58 -12.54 1.53 -14.96
N MET A 59 -12.06 1.16 -13.76
CA MET A 59 -11.87 -0.24 -13.37
C MET A 59 -13.13 -1.10 -13.55
N ASN A 60 -14.32 -0.54 -13.27
CA ASN A 60 -15.57 -1.27 -13.46
C ASN A 60 -15.86 -1.63 -14.92
N ARG A 61 -15.44 -0.82 -15.87
CA ARG A 61 -15.58 -1.12 -17.30
C ARG A 61 -14.68 -2.27 -17.71
N ILE A 62 -13.42 -2.24 -17.24
CA ILE A 62 -12.45 -3.32 -17.48
C ILE A 62 -12.97 -4.64 -16.88
N ARG A 63 -13.40 -4.62 -15.61
CA ARG A 63 -13.91 -5.79 -14.88
C ARG A 63 -15.14 -6.42 -15.54
N GLN A 64 -16.06 -5.59 -16.03
CA GLN A 64 -17.29 -6.05 -16.67
C GLN A 64 -17.08 -6.49 -18.13
N GLY A 65 -15.89 -6.30 -18.70
CA GLY A 65 -15.62 -6.60 -20.10
C GLY A 65 -16.48 -5.79 -21.07
N LYS A 66 -16.89 -4.56 -20.68
CA LYS A 66 -17.70 -3.69 -21.53
C LYS A 66 -16.94 -3.28 -22.78
N ALA A 67 -17.67 -3.12 -23.88
CA ALA A 67 -17.11 -2.60 -25.12
C ALA A 67 -16.39 -1.26 -24.88
N PHE A 68 -15.25 -1.10 -25.52
CA PHE A 68 -14.49 0.13 -25.48
C PHE A 68 -15.24 1.28 -26.14
N LEU A 69 -15.13 2.48 -25.58
CA LEU A 69 -15.70 3.71 -26.07
C LEU A 69 -14.58 4.64 -26.58
N GLY A 70 -14.81 5.26 -27.72
CA GLY A 70 -13.84 6.21 -28.28
C GLY A 70 -12.43 5.60 -28.39
N ASP A 71 -11.46 6.23 -27.77
CA ASP A 71 -10.04 5.86 -27.76
C ASP A 71 -9.65 4.80 -26.72
N GLU A 72 -10.61 4.30 -25.92
CA GLU A 72 -10.33 3.36 -24.83
C GLU A 72 -9.57 2.11 -25.30
N LYS A 73 -9.89 1.60 -26.51
CA LYS A 73 -9.20 0.42 -27.06
C LYS A 73 -7.70 0.69 -27.28
N GLU A 74 -7.37 1.84 -27.82
CA GLU A 74 -5.99 2.26 -28.03
C GLU A 74 -5.26 2.45 -26.70
N ARG A 75 -5.87 3.16 -25.75
CA ARG A 75 -5.34 3.35 -24.40
C ARG A 75 -5.12 2.03 -23.67
N PHE A 76 -6.06 1.08 -23.77
CA PHE A 76 -5.93 -0.25 -23.20
C PHE A 76 -4.75 -1.02 -23.80
N GLN A 77 -4.60 -1.02 -25.13
CA GLN A 77 -3.50 -1.71 -25.80
C GLN A 77 -2.14 -1.09 -25.47
N LYS A 78 -2.07 0.24 -25.42
CA LYS A 78 -0.87 0.99 -25.03
C LYS A 78 -0.48 0.64 -23.58
N ALA A 79 -1.43 0.71 -22.65
CA ALA A 79 -1.21 0.37 -21.25
C ALA A 79 -0.67 -1.07 -21.08
N ASN A 80 -1.24 -2.04 -21.78
CA ASN A 80 -0.75 -3.42 -21.75
C ASN A 80 0.67 -3.55 -22.29
N THR A 81 0.99 -2.84 -23.36
CA THR A 81 2.34 -2.83 -23.95
C THR A 81 3.35 -2.24 -22.97
N GLU A 82 3.00 -1.14 -22.31
CA GLU A 82 3.84 -0.48 -21.31
C GLU A 82 4.04 -1.36 -20.08
N LEU A 83 2.97 -1.92 -19.52
CA LEU A 83 3.04 -2.79 -18.34
C LEU A 83 3.90 -4.05 -18.58
N LYS A 84 3.83 -4.63 -19.77
CA LYS A 84 4.67 -5.79 -20.14
C LYS A 84 6.16 -5.49 -20.20
N ARG A 85 6.55 -4.23 -20.35
CA ARG A 85 7.96 -3.79 -20.39
C ARG A 85 8.53 -3.55 -18.99
N LEU A 86 7.68 -3.47 -17.97
CA LEU A 86 8.12 -3.25 -16.60
C LEU A 86 8.71 -4.54 -16.03
N ASP A 87 9.82 -4.43 -15.34
CA ASP A 87 10.40 -5.54 -14.57
C ASP A 87 9.70 -5.68 -13.22
N VAL A 88 8.41 -5.99 -13.29
CA VAL A 88 7.50 -6.12 -12.16
C VAL A 88 6.91 -7.52 -12.11
N TRP A 89 7.07 -8.19 -10.98
CA TRP A 89 6.60 -9.55 -10.74
C TRP A 89 5.56 -9.56 -9.63
N ILE A 90 4.46 -10.25 -9.86
CA ILE A 90 3.36 -10.34 -8.91
C ILE A 90 3.13 -11.81 -8.57
N SER A 91 3.28 -12.14 -7.30
CA SER A 91 3.00 -13.46 -6.75
C SER A 91 1.77 -13.38 -5.85
N SER A 92 0.74 -14.18 -6.14
CA SER A 92 -0.48 -14.23 -5.34
C SER A 92 -0.54 -15.50 -4.49
N GLY A 93 -1.34 -15.42 -3.42
CA GLY A 93 -1.56 -16.54 -2.51
C GLY A 93 -0.73 -16.46 -1.24
N VAL A 94 -1.19 -17.18 -0.22
CA VAL A 94 -0.57 -17.18 1.11
C VAL A 94 0.83 -17.77 1.07
N LYS A 95 1.80 -17.05 1.62
CA LYS A 95 3.21 -17.46 1.68
C LYS A 95 3.79 -17.25 3.07
N SER A 96 4.79 -18.09 3.42
CA SER A 96 5.65 -17.85 4.58
C SER A 96 6.82 -16.92 4.20
N VAL A 97 7.49 -16.34 5.22
CA VAL A 97 8.70 -15.54 4.98
C VAL A 97 9.81 -16.37 4.35
N GLY A 98 9.91 -17.67 4.69
CA GLY A 98 10.89 -18.58 4.08
C GLY A 98 10.64 -18.83 2.60
N GLU A 99 9.38 -18.89 2.15
CA GLU A 99 9.04 -18.98 0.72
C GLU A 99 9.38 -17.69 -0.02
N ILE A 100 9.02 -16.54 0.57
CA ILE A 100 9.37 -15.21 0.03
C ILE A 100 10.89 -15.07 -0.10
N ARG A 101 11.66 -15.48 0.90
CA ARG A 101 13.13 -15.47 0.89
C ARG A 101 13.70 -16.21 -0.31
N ARG A 102 13.29 -17.46 -0.52
CA ARG A 102 13.79 -18.29 -1.64
C ARG A 102 13.51 -17.65 -2.99
N GLU A 103 12.31 -17.13 -3.19
CA GLU A 103 11.92 -16.46 -4.44
C GLU A 103 12.75 -15.18 -4.67
N CYS A 104 12.90 -14.34 -3.64
CA CYS A 104 13.68 -13.10 -3.72
C CYS A 104 15.17 -13.35 -4.04
N GLN A 105 15.77 -14.35 -3.42
CA GLN A 105 17.17 -14.71 -3.68
C GLN A 105 17.37 -15.14 -5.14
N HIS A 106 16.40 -15.87 -5.71
CA HIS A 106 16.46 -16.33 -7.09
C HIS A 106 16.25 -15.20 -8.11
N MET A 107 15.34 -14.27 -7.81
CA MET A 107 14.90 -13.22 -8.76
C MET A 107 15.71 -11.94 -8.73
N GLY A 108 16.41 -11.64 -7.63
CA GLY A 108 17.28 -10.46 -7.52
C GLY A 108 16.52 -9.13 -7.57
N ALA A 109 15.52 -8.93 -6.71
CA ALA A 109 14.69 -7.72 -6.67
C ALA A 109 15.44 -6.48 -6.16
N ASP A 110 15.12 -5.29 -6.67
CA ASP A 110 15.55 -4.00 -6.13
C ASP A 110 14.66 -3.54 -4.97
N CYS A 111 13.39 -3.96 -4.97
CA CYS A 111 12.43 -3.70 -3.91
C CYS A 111 11.43 -4.84 -3.81
N ILE A 112 11.00 -5.14 -2.60
CA ILE A 112 10.00 -6.15 -2.30
C ILE A 112 8.81 -5.46 -1.67
N ILE A 113 7.58 -5.81 -2.10
CA ILE A 113 6.34 -5.28 -1.55
C ILE A 113 5.49 -6.46 -1.05
N ILE A 114 4.92 -6.35 0.15
CA ILE A 114 4.07 -7.38 0.76
C ILE A 114 2.71 -6.77 1.10
N ASP A 115 1.65 -7.20 0.41
CA ASP A 115 0.26 -6.77 0.62
C ASP A 115 -0.58 -7.97 1.11
N TYR A 116 -0.85 -8.13 2.37
CA TYR A 116 -0.40 -7.39 3.53
C TYR A 116 0.08 -8.37 4.63
N LEU A 117 0.80 -7.84 5.60
CA LEU A 117 1.54 -8.58 6.61
C LEU A 117 0.72 -9.66 7.33
N GLN A 118 -0.53 -9.37 7.68
CA GLN A 118 -1.39 -10.27 8.44
C GLN A 118 -1.80 -11.53 7.66
N PHE A 119 -1.55 -11.61 6.35
CA PHE A 119 -1.77 -12.81 5.53
C PHE A 119 -0.50 -13.66 5.34
N ILE A 120 0.63 -13.25 5.89
CA ILE A 120 1.82 -14.10 5.88
C ILE A 120 1.55 -15.33 6.74
N LYS A 121 1.88 -16.49 6.19
CA LYS A 121 1.75 -17.77 6.89
C LYS A 121 2.83 -17.89 7.96
N ALA A 122 2.40 -18.11 9.20
CA ALA A 122 3.30 -18.42 10.28
C ALA A 122 3.97 -19.80 10.07
N GLU A 123 5.25 -19.90 10.43
CA GLU A 123 6.01 -21.16 10.30
C GLU A 123 5.87 -22.07 11.52
N ARG A 124 5.27 -21.57 12.61
CA ARG A 124 4.99 -22.31 13.84
C ARG A 124 3.66 -21.87 14.45
N HIS A 125 3.20 -22.62 15.44
CA HIS A 125 2.03 -22.25 16.23
C HIS A 125 2.37 -21.19 17.28
N TYR A 126 1.47 -20.21 17.46
CA TYR A 126 1.60 -19.13 18.42
C TYR A 126 0.42 -19.14 19.40
N ALA A 127 0.68 -18.75 20.65
CA ALA A 127 -0.36 -18.63 21.67
C ALA A 127 -1.34 -17.48 21.42
N ASN A 128 -0.88 -16.44 20.72
CA ASN A 128 -1.70 -15.28 20.37
C ASN A 128 -1.20 -14.60 19.08
N ARG A 129 -2.08 -13.83 18.47
CA ARG A 129 -1.82 -13.15 17.18
C ARG A 129 -0.71 -12.11 17.26
N ALA A 130 -0.59 -11.39 18.37
CA ALA A 130 0.44 -10.36 18.52
C ALA A 130 1.86 -10.96 18.45
N SER A 131 2.08 -12.09 19.13
CA SER A 131 3.37 -12.81 19.09
C SER A 131 3.67 -13.35 17.69
N GLU A 132 2.66 -13.86 16.99
CA GLU A 132 2.80 -14.31 15.60
C GLU A 132 3.25 -13.19 14.69
N VAL A 133 2.55 -12.05 14.73
CA VAL A 133 2.84 -10.87 13.92
C VAL A 133 4.21 -10.27 14.26
N GLY A 134 4.60 -10.27 15.54
CA GLY A 134 5.91 -9.83 15.98
C GLY A 134 7.05 -10.67 15.40
N ASP A 135 6.91 -12.00 15.42
CA ASP A 135 7.93 -12.88 14.84
C ASP A 135 8.00 -12.74 13.30
N ILE A 136 6.87 -12.58 12.63
CA ILE A 136 6.83 -12.28 11.19
C ILE A 136 7.55 -10.96 10.90
N SER A 137 7.34 -9.92 11.71
CA SER A 137 8.02 -8.63 11.57
C SER A 137 9.55 -8.79 11.64
N LYS A 138 10.03 -9.49 12.68
CA LYS A 138 11.47 -9.76 12.86
C LYS A 138 12.04 -10.57 11.69
N ALA A 139 11.28 -11.56 11.19
CA ALA A 139 11.71 -12.36 10.05
C ALA A 139 11.82 -11.52 8.76
N ILE A 140 10.88 -10.58 8.54
CA ILE A 140 10.93 -9.62 7.41
C ILE A 140 12.12 -8.67 7.58
N LYS A 141 12.40 -8.19 8.83
CA LYS A 141 13.57 -7.35 9.09
C LYS A 141 14.86 -8.09 8.77
N SER A 142 14.98 -9.33 9.21
CA SER A 142 16.13 -10.17 8.88
C SER A 142 16.28 -10.37 7.38
N LEU A 143 15.17 -10.61 6.67
CA LEU A 143 15.16 -10.75 5.21
C LEU A 143 15.61 -9.47 4.51
N ALA A 144 15.14 -8.29 4.93
CA ALA A 144 15.56 -7.00 4.35
C ALA A 144 17.07 -6.79 4.50
N MET A 145 17.60 -7.09 5.69
CA MET A 145 19.04 -6.99 5.99
C MET A 145 19.86 -7.98 5.17
N GLU A 146 19.43 -9.25 5.10
CA GLU A 146 20.11 -10.32 4.36
C GLU A 146 20.20 -10.00 2.87
N LEU A 147 19.10 -9.56 2.27
CA LEU A 147 19.04 -9.19 0.86
C LEU A 147 19.68 -7.84 0.56
N ASN A 148 19.92 -7.03 1.58
CA ASN A 148 20.31 -5.62 1.46
C ASN A 148 19.38 -4.86 0.50
N ARG A 149 18.05 -5.06 0.63
CA ARG A 149 17.01 -4.46 -0.18
C ARG A 149 15.89 -3.89 0.69
N PRO A 150 15.25 -2.78 0.28
CA PRO A 150 14.09 -2.26 0.98
C PRO A 150 12.89 -3.19 0.81
N ILE A 151 12.15 -3.36 1.91
CA ILE A 151 10.88 -4.09 1.90
C ILE A 151 9.76 -3.13 2.31
N ILE A 152 8.77 -2.96 1.44
CA ILE A 152 7.54 -2.22 1.73
C ILE A 152 6.50 -3.23 2.24
N VAL A 153 5.99 -2.99 3.43
CA VAL A 153 5.00 -3.87 4.07
C VAL A 153 3.71 -3.10 4.30
N LEU A 154 2.62 -3.64 3.79
CA LEU A 154 1.31 -3.09 4.07
C LEU A 154 0.76 -3.65 5.38
N SER A 155 0.16 -2.79 6.18
CA SER A 155 -0.49 -3.17 7.43
C SER A 155 -1.90 -2.59 7.52
N GLN A 156 -2.81 -3.37 8.04
CA GLN A 156 -4.15 -2.90 8.34
C GLN A 156 -4.17 -2.25 9.71
N LEU A 157 -4.82 -1.06 9.81
CA LEU A 157 -4.99 -0.36 11.07
C LEU A 157 -6.22 -0.85 11.84
N ASN A 158 -6.12 -0.87 13.16
CA ASN A 158 -7.21 -1.16 14.07
C ASN A 158 -8.27 -0.04 14.06
N ARG A 159 -9.48 -0.35 14.58
CA ARG A 159 -10.61 0.60 14.66
C ARG A 159 -10.53 1.57 15.84
N ALA A 160 -9.41 1.68 16.53
CA ALA A 160 -9.29 2.46 17.77
C ALA A 160 -9.57 3.97 17.62
N SER A 161 -9.52 4.52 16.40
CA SER A 161 -9.80 5.94 16.12
C SER A 161 -11.26 6.23 15.72
N GLU A 162 -12.15 5.22 15.66
CA GLU A 162 -13.57 5.45 15.26
C GLU A 162 -14.33 6.40 16.18
N GLY A 163 -13.90 6.55 17.43
CA GLY A 163 -14.48 7.46 18.41
C GLY A 163 -13.78 8.82 18.54
N ARG A 164 -12.76 9.11 17.72
CA ARG A 164 -12.04 10.38 17.82
C ARG A 164 -12.63 11.43 16.88
N GLN A 165 -12.58 12.69 17.31
CA GLN A 165 -12.96 13.85 16.47
C GLN A 165 -12.11 13.97 15.20
N THR A 166 -10.85 13.53 15.25
CA THR A 166 -9.97 13.47 14.08
C THR A 166 -9.80 12.00 13.67
N LYS A 167 -10.07 11.69 12.41
CA LYS A 167 -9.87 10.36 11.83
C LYS A 167 -8.41 10.08 11.45
N GLU A 168 -7.51 10.99 11.78
CA GLU A 168 -6.09 10.84 11.56
C GLU A 168 -5.56 9.67 12.39
N PRO A 169 -5.00 8.65 11.74
CA PRO A 169 -4.45 7.50 12.43
C PRO A 169 -3.14 7.83 13.12
N THR A 170 -2.80 7.01 14.11
CA THR A 170 -1.53 7.05 14.82
C THR A 170 -0.83 5.70 14.74
N MET A 171 0.47 5.69 14.99
CA MET A 171 1.29 4.47 15.00
C MET A 171 0.75 3.41 15.97
N SER A 172 0.13 3.82 17.08
CA SER A 172 -0.49 2.89 18.03
C SER A 172 -1.63 2.05 17.45
N GLU A 173 -2.18 2.44 16.29
CA GLU A 173 -3.22 1.67 15.58
C GLU A 173 -2.64 0.51 14.74
N LEU A 174 -1.32 0.48 14.57
CA LEU A 174 -0.58 -0.70 14.08
C LEU A 174 -0.49 -1.82 15.16
N ARG A 175 -1.37 -1.83 16.15
CA ARG A 175 -1.29 -2.42 17.49
C ARG A 175 -1.14 -3.95 17.58
N GLU A 176 -1.47 -4.71 16.55
CA GLU A 176 -1.16 -6.15 16.55
C GLU A 176 0.32 -6.41 16.26
N SER A 177 1.13 -5.35 16.18
CA SER A 177 2.48 -5.35 15.70
C SER A 177 3.35 -4.26 16.36
N GLY A 178 3.37 -4.18 17.68
CA GLY A 178 4.31 -3.29 18.39
C GLY A 178 5.76 -3.49 17.93
N ASP A 179 6.11 -4.72 17.56
CA ASP A 179 7.41 -5.03 16.95
C ASP A 179 7.56 -4.41 15.54
N ILE A 180 6.48 -4.31 14.74
CA ILE A 180 6.55 -3.65 13.41
C ILE A 180 6.92 -2.17 13.55
N GLU A 181 6.36 -1.49 14.54
CA GLU A 181 6.73 -0.11 14.82
C GLU A 181 8.21 0.03 15.14
N GLN A 182 8.77 -0.89 15.93
CA GLN A 182 10.19 -0.87 16.29
C GLN A 182 11.09 -1.22 15.11
N ASP A 183 10.73 -2.21 14.31
CA ASP A 183 11.50 -2.72 13.18
C ASP A 183 11.49 -1.76 11.99
N ALA A 184 10.40 -1.02 11.78
CA ALA A 184 10.24 -0.10 10.66
C ALA A 184 11.26 1.04 10.69
N SER A 185 11.87 1.33 9.54
CA SER A 185 12.67 2.53 9.31
C SER A 185 11.79 3.73 8.96
N VAL A 186 10.70 3.48 8.22
CA VAL A 186 9.69 4.49 7.83
C VAL A 186 8.31 3.93 8.11
N VAL A 187 7.44 4.76 8.69
CA VAL A 187 6.01 4.46 8.85
C VAL A 187 5.20 5.56 8.17
N MET A 188 4.39 5.16 7.21
CA MET A 188 3.44 6.02 6.52
C MET A 188 2.02 5.60 6.87
N LEU A 189 1.16 6.56 7.19
CA LEU A 189 -0.23 6.34 7.50
C LEU A 189 -1.11 7.03 6.47
N LEU A 190 -2.12 6.32 5.96
CA LEU A 190 -3.04 6.78 4.94
C LEU A 190 -4.48 6.75 5.49
N TRP A 191 -5.25 7.83 5.29
CA TRP A 191 -6.65 7.92 5.77
C TRP A 191 -7.51 8.81 4.87
N ASN A 192 -8.84 8.68 5.02
CA ASN A 192 -9.79 9.59 4.39
C ASN A 192 -9.85 10.90 5.20
N LEU A 193 -9.71 12.03 4.55
CA LEU A 193 -9.81 13.34 5.21
C LEU A 193 -11.25 13.68 5.61
N SER A 194 -12.23 13.18 4.85
CA SER A 194 -13.65 13.33 5.12
C SER A 194 -14.37 12.02 4.85
N GLU A 195 -15.47 11.75 5.58
CA GLU A 195 -16.37 10.64 5.28
C GLU A 195 -17.27 10.92 4.08
N GLU A 196 -17.64 12.18 3.89
CA GLU A 196 -18.52 12.60 2.81
C GLU A 196 -17.77 12.68 1.46
N ASN A 197 -16.45 12.86 1.50
CA ASN A 197 -15.62 12.97 0.32
C ASN A 197 -14.35 12.12 0.44
N GLU A 198 -14.45 10.89 -0.06
CA GLU A 198 -13.32 9.96 -0.09
C GLU A 198 -12.25 10.30 -1.16
N ARG A 199 -12.47 11.36 -1.94
CA ARG A 199 -11.55 11.80 -2.99
C ARG A 199 -10.20 12.25 -2.42
N TYR A 200 -10.20 12.92 -1.26
CA TYR A 200 -8.98 13.41 -0.64
C TYR A 200 -8.52 12.51 0.49
N LYS A 201 -7.25 12.14 0.41
CA LYS A 201 -6.58 11.28 1.39
C LYS A 201 -5.48 12.07 2.09
N GLY A 202 -5.40 11.92 3.41
CA GLY A 202 -4.24 12.35 4.17
C GLY A 202 -3.15 11.28 4.10
N VAL A 203 -1.92 11.71 3.97
CA VAL A 203 -0.72 10.87 4.07
C VAL A 203 0.19 11.49 5.11
N LYS A 204 0.61 10.70 6.09
CA LYS A 204 1.53 11.12 7.15
C LYS A 204 2.72 10.19 7.21
N VAL A 205 3.90 10.74 7.14
CA VAL A 205 5.13 10.05 7.50
C VAL A 205 5.31 10.24 9.00
N GLU A 206 4.83 9.27 9.79
CA GLU A 206 4.82 9.32 11.25
C GLU A 206 6.20 9.01 11.84
N LYS A 207 6.96 8.12 11.20
CA LYS A 207 8.32 7.75 11.55
C LYS A 207 9.21 7.80 10.33
N ASN A 208 10.40 8.38 10.48
CA ASN A 208 11.46 8.35 9.47
C ASN A 208 12.82 8.39 10.16
N ARG A 209 13.53 7.26 10.18
CA ARG A 209 14.81 7.15 10.87
C ARG A 209 15.92 8.01 10.24
N GLN A 210 15.82 8.28 8.94
CA GLN A 210 16.89 8.94 8.17
C GLN A 210 16.49 10.35 7.70
N GLY A 211 15.30 10.83 8.06
CA GLY A 211 14.81 12.11 7.58
C GLY A 211 13.74 12.71 8.47
N LYS A 212 13.07 13.73 7.94
CA LYS A 212 11.97 14.42 8.62
C LYS A 212 10.67 13.65 8.48
N THR A 213 9.79 13.81 9.45
CA THR A 213 8.38 13.47 9.32
C THR A 213 7.68 14.50 8.43
N ALA A 214 6.59 14.09 7.78
CA ALA A 214 5.84 14.95 6.88
C ALA A 214 4.35 14.59 6.92
N LYS A 215 3.51 15.55 6.53
CA LYS A 215 2.08 15.36 6.40
C LYS A 215 1.62 16.13 5.16
N PHE A 216 0.91 15.45 4.28
CA PHE A 216 0.43 16.03 3.02
C PHE A 216 -0.89 15.38 2.60
N GLN A 217 -1.50 15.96 1.60
CA GLN A 217 -2.75 15.48 1.02
C GLN A 217 -2.51 14.98 -0.39
N MET A 218 -3.26 13.94 -0.77
CA MET A 218 -3.35 13.45 -2.14
C MET A 218 -4.81 13.34 -2.58
N GLU A 219 -5.04 13.55 -3.86
CA GLU A 219 -6.31 13.24 -4.50
C GLU A 219 -6.30 11.79 -4.98
N PHE A 220 -7.29 11.02 -4.56
CA PHE A 220 -7.49 9.65 -5.03
C PHE A 220 -8.61 9.60 -6.07
N VAL A 221 -8.26 9.33 -7.31
CA VAL A 221 -9.20 9.07 -8.40
C VAL A 221 -9.53 7.58 -8.39
N GLY A 222 -10.52 7.21 -7.58
CA GLY A 222 -10.86 5.81 -7.33
C GLY A 222 -11.27 5.02 -8.57
N GLU A 223 -11.89 5.69 -9.53
CA GLU A 223 -12.31 5.10 -10.81
C GLU A 223 -11.12 4.63 -11.65
N GLU A 224 -10.00 5.36 -11.58
CA GLU A 224 -8.75 5.10 -12.30
C GLU A 224 -7.66 4.46 -11.42
N MET A 225 -7.95 4.19 -10.16
CA MET A 225 -6.98 3.64 -9.20
C MET A 225 -5.68 4.45 -9.08
N SER A 226 -5.75 5.79 -9.20
CA SER A 226 -4.60 6.68 -9.20
C SER A 226 -4.62 7.71 -8.08
N PHE A 227 -3.43 8.04 -7.56
CA PHE A 227 -3.23 9.15 -6.64
C PHE A 227 -2.53 10.29 -7.38
N LYS A 228 -2.99 11.51 -7.14
CA LYS A 228 -2.42 12.73 -7.71
C LYS A 228 -1.97 13.65 -6.59
N GLU A 229 -0.89 14.36 -6.81
CA GLU A 229 -0.47 15.42 -5.91
C GLU A 229 -1.47 16.57 -5.95
N VAL A 230 -1.74 17.16 -4.78
CA VAL A 230 -2.59 18.35 -4.69
C VAL A 230 -1.68 19.54 -4.46
N GLU A 231 -1.50 20.38 -5.48
CA GLU A 231 -0.66 21.56 -5.40
C GLU A 231 -1.27 22.65 -4.51
N GLY A 232 -0.43 23.34 -3.76
CA GLY A 232 -0.61 24.71 -3.34
C GLY A 232 -1.51 24.99 -2.14
N LYS A 233 -1.67 24.06 -1.17
CA LYS A 233 -2.30 24.40 0.12
C LYS A 233 -1.52 23.79 1.27
N ASP A 234 -0.99 24.65 2.15
CA ASP A 234 -0.80 24.30 3.56
C ASP A 234 -2.14 23.90 4.12
N PHE A 235 -2.36 22.59 4.27
CA PHE A 235 -3.65 22.08 4.73
C PHE A 235 -3.78 22.32 6.23
N ASP A 236 -4.62 23.27 6.57
CA ASP A 236 -5.23 23.37 7.89
C ASP A 236 -6.13 22.13 8.07
N PHE A 237 -5.58 21.08 8.68
CA PHE A 237 -6.34 19.89 9.08
C PHE A 237 -7.28 20.28 10.23
N LYS A 238 -8.23 21.20 9.95
CA LYS A 238 -9.26 21.58 10.93
C LYS A 238 -10.16 20.36 11.17
N PRO A 239 -10.46 20.06 12.45
CA PRO A 239 -11.50 19.09 12.74
C PRO A 239 -12.79 19.54 12.06
N ALA A 240 -13.58 18.58 11.54
CA ALA A 240 -14.90 18.88 11.04
C ALA A 240 -15.66 19.65 12.12
N LYS A 241 -16.29 20.77 11.74
CA LYS A 241 -17.13 21.52 12.67
C LYS A 241 -18.17 20.55 13.22
N GLU A 242 -18.26 20.46 14.53
CA GLU A 242 -19.38 19.78 15.19
C GLU A 242 -20.67 20.42 14.68
N LYS A 243 -21.54 19.62 14.07
CA LYS A 243 -22.93 20.05 13.88
C LYS A 243 -23.54 20.16 15.28
N THR A 244 -23.81 21.36 15.69
CA THR A 244 -24.62 21.57 16.91
C THR A 244 -26.02 21.06 16.64
N PRO A 245 -26.72 20.49 17.64
CA PRO A 245 -28.06 19.92 17.45
C PRO A 245 -29.11 20.97 17.02
N PHE A 246 -28.69 22.21 16.74
CA PHE A 246 -29.57 23.36 16.43
C PHE A 246 -29.22 24.04 15.09
N ASP A 247 -28.37 23.48 14.23
CA ASP A 247 -28.10 23.97 12.85
C ASP A 247 -28.94 23.21 11.81
#